data_05c2492cd3bb2cb06b6738ef6a3a33a4
#
_entry.id   05c2492cd3bb2cb06b6738ef6a3a33a4
#
_cell.length_a   1.000
_cell.length_b   1.000
_cell.length_c   1.000
_cell.angle_alpha   90.00
_cell.angle_beta   90.00
_cell.angle_gamma   90.00
#
_symmetry.space_group_name_H-M   'P 1'
#
loop_
_entity.id
_entity.type
_entity.pdbx_description
1 polymer ?
#
loop_
_entity_poly.entity_id
_entity_poly.type
_entity_poly.pdbx_seq_one_letter_code
_entity_poly.pdbx_strand_id
1 'polypeptide(L)'
;LSVDLIIIILFVLQSIPSNKDWLIDIKLDWIPAFGISLHLALDGLSLVMLILTFFLGIISVIISWKEITSKVGFFHFNLLLILAGITGVFLSLDLFLFYFFWELMLVPMYFLIGIWGHEKRTAAANKFFLYTQASGLLMFISIIALYFVHGNSTGLYTFDYLQLLGTAMPESTAMLIMLGFLAAFLVKLPVVPLHNWLPDAHTEAPTAGSLILAALLLKTGAYGLLRFIVPLFPSASLTFAPIGMLLGVLGILYGAKLAFAQTDLKRLVAYTSVSHMGFVILGVFSFNELAYQGVVIQMVAHGISTGALFILVGQLHERIHTRDINKMGGLWEKAPVMGAIGLIFSMASLGLPGLGNFIAELLILIGAFKANILMSCLASLGLIAATIYSLRIVQKVFLGNKNTDWKMNDLTLREKVVSASLVIAILWLGLFPKPVLNTAKPAILKTLNKQKEIAFRTGTPQPPQGGANTLPLSMFRLESVCVIPPKGGIIMEYLFKSPQEERTNPPLGGMGGRNSALMDFKN
;
A
#
# COMPACT_ATOMS: atom_id res chain seq x y z
N LEU A 1 -13.71 -16.49 8.46
CA LEU A 1 -13.45 -15.19 7.81
C LEU A 1 -14.54 -14.15 8.10
N SER A 2 -15.83 -14.47 7.86
CA SER A 2 -16.93 -13.51 8.11
C SER A 2 -17.08 -13.21 9.60
N VAL A 3 -16.99 -14.22 10.45
CA VAL A 3 -17.00 -14.05 11.91
C VAL A 3 -15.80 -13.22 12.36
N ASP A 4 -14.60 -13.51 11.86
CA ASP A 4 -13.39 -12.77 12.20
C ASP A 4 -13.49 -11.30 11.79
N LEU A 5 -14.03 -11.01 10.60
CA LEU A 5 -14.26 -9.66 10.15
C LEU A 5 -15.26 -8.92 11.06
N ILE A 6 -16.35 -9.58 11.45
CA ILE A 6 -17.34 -8.99 12.38
C ILE A 6 -16.69 -8.71 13.73
N ILE A 7 -15.94 -9.66 14.30
CA ILE A 7 -15.25 -9.49 15.59
C ILE A 7 -14.30 -8.28 15.52
N ILE A 8 -13.51 -8.17 14.44
CA ILE A 8 -12.58 -7.05 14.28
C ILE A 8 -13.32 -5.72 14.15
N ILE A 9 -14.42 -5.66 13.39
CA ILE A 9 -15.22 -4.44 13.26
C ILE A 9 -15.83 -4.05 14.61
N LEU A 10 -16.40 -4.98 15.36
CA LEU A 10 -16.93 -4.74 16.70
C LEU A 10 -15.84 -4.25 17.66
N PHE A 11 -14.65 -4.87 17.60
CA PHE A 11 -13.49 -4.45 18.38
C PHE A 11 -13.08 -3.00 18.06
N VAL A 12 -13.04 -2.62 16.77
CA VAL A 12 -12.76 -1.25 16.34
C VAL A 12 -13.76 -0.26 16.91
N LEU A 13 -15.06 -0.57 16.83
CA LEU A 13 -16.12 0.30 17.35
C LEU A 13 -16.04 0.50 18.86
N GLN A 14 -15.49 -0.46 19.61
CA GLN A 14 -15.36 -0.39 21.07
C GLN A 14 -14.03 0.23 21.54
N SER A 15 -12.95 0.13 20.74
CA SER A 15 -11.57 0.35 21.21
C SER A 15 -10.92 1.64 20.70
N ILE A 16 -11.55 2.42 19.82
CA ILE A 16 -10.94 3.59 19.15
C ILE A 16 -10.51 4.76 20.03
N PRO A 17 -10.84 4.94 21.31
CA PRO A 17 -10.22 5.98 22.12
C PRO A 17 -9.06 5.52 23.00
N SER A 18 -8.35 4.43 22.74
CA SER A 18 -7.25 4.04 23.60
C SER A 18 -5.92 4.69 23.14
N ASN A 19 -5.30 5.48 24.03
CA ASN A 19 -3.92 6.01 23.89
C ASN A 19 -2.84 4.92 24.05
N LYS A 20 -3.19 3.64 23.84
CA LYS A 20 -2.24 2.53 23.96
C LYS A 20 -1.50 2.31 22.64
N ASP A 21 -0.22 2.06 22.72
CA ASP A 21 0.64 1.72 21.56
C ASP A 21 0.19 0.41 20.87
N TRP A 22 -0.23 -0.56 21.69
CA TRP A 22 -0.76 -1.85 21.27
C TRP A 22 -2.19 -2.01 21.77
N LEU A 23 -3.11 -2.31 20.86
CA LEU A 23 -4.51 -2.59 21.18
C LEU A 23 -4.66 -3.96 21.85
N ILE A 24 -3.88 -4.93 21.37
CA ILE A 24 -3.74 -6.27 21.92
C ILE A 24 -2.25 -6.60 21.91
N ASP A 25 -1.76 -7.22 23.00
CA ASP A 25 -0.39 -7.68 23.14
C ASP A 25 -0.41 -8.99 23.93
N ILE A 26 -0.02 -10.08 23.27
CA ILE A 26 -0.02 -11.45 23.82
C ILE A 26 1.36 -12.04 23.57
N LYS A 27 2.07 -12.35 24.67
CA LYS A 27 3.39 -12.97 24.61
C LYS A 27 3.39 -14.24 25.44
N LEU A 28 3.76 -15.35 24.80
CA LEU A 28 3.94 -16.66 25.40
C LEU A 28 5.31 -17.22 25.00
N ASP A 29 6.03 -17.80 25.95
CA ASP A 29 7.29 -18.46 25.66
C ASP A 29 7.03 -19.71 24.83
N TRP A 30 7.68 -19.80 23.67
CA TRP A 30 7.53 -20.95 22.77
C TRP A 30 8.75 -21.86 22.80
N ILE A 31 9.95 -21.31 22.52
CA ILE A 31 11.22 -22.04 22.61
C ILE A 31 12.21 -21.18 23.40
N PRO A 32 12.13 -21.22 24.75
CA PRO A 32 12.93 -20.34 25.63
C PRO A 32 14.44 -20.50 25.45
N ALA A 33 14.90 -21.72 25.13
CA ALA A 33 16.32 -22.01 24.92
C ALA A 33 16.96 -21.16 23.80
N PHE A 34 16.19 -20.69 22.85
CA PHE A 34 16.61 -19.82 21.75
C PHE A 34 16.06 -18.40 21.86
N GLY A 35 15.34 -18.06 22.94
CA GLY A 35 14.70 -16.76 23.09
C GLY A 35 13.58 -16.50 22.06
N ILE A 36 12.93 -17.57 21.57
CA ILE A 36 11.79 -17.49 20.64
C ILE A 36 10.49 -17.46 21.43
N SER A 37 9.63 -16.49 21.12
CA SER A 37 8.33 -16.32 21.77
C SER A 37 7.19 -16.30 20.76
N LEU A 38 6.01 -16.76 21.18
CA LEU A 38 4.77 -16.55 20.44
C LEU A 38 4.24 -15.17 20.82
N HIS A 39 4.86 -14.13 20.24
CA HIS A 39 4.54 -12.74 20.52
C HIS A 39 3.70 -12.17 19.40
N LEU A 40 2.41 -12.05 19.66
CA LEU A 40 1.40 -11.50 18.75
C LEU A 40 0.85 -10.19 19.29
N ALA A 41 0.88 -9.15 18.51
CA ALA A 41 0.35 -7.86 18.91
C ALA A 41 -0.40 -7.16 17.76
N LEU A 42 -1.36 -6.35 18.14
CA LEU A 42 -2.22 -5.62 17.23
C LEU A 42 -2.11 -4.12 17.52
N ASP A 43 -1.68 -3.36 16.53
CA ASP A 43 -1.76 -1.90 16.53
C ASP A 43 -2.65 -1.40 15.38
N GLY A 44 -2.76 -0.08 15.23
CA GLY A 44 -3.62 0.50 14.19
C GLY A 44 -3.19 0.17 12.75
N LEU A 45 -1.90 -0.01 12.48
CA LEU A 45 -1.42 -0.40 11.15
C LEU A 45 -1.79 -1.86 10.85
N SER A 46 -1.51 -2.76 11.78
CA SER A 46 -1.89 -4.19 11.67
C SER A 46 -3.40 -4.36 11.56
N LEU A 47 -4.18 -3.60 12.32
CA LEU A 47 -5.64 -3.62 12.30
C LEU A 47 -6.21 -3.28 10.91
N VAL A 48 -5.71 -2.22 10.27
CA VAL A 48 -6.12 -1.84 8.91
C VAL A 48 -5.81 -2.97 7.92
N MET A 49 -4.64 -3.61 8.04
CA MET A 49 -4.26 -4.72 7.17
C MET A 49 -5.09 -5.98 7.41
N LEU A 50 -5.48 -6.28 8.65
CA LEU A 50 -6.35 -7.42 8.97
C LEU A 50 -7.76 -7.23 8.42
N ILE A 51 -8.36 -6.03 8.53
CA ILE A 51 -9.67 -5.72 7.94
C ILE A 51 -9.62 -5.96 6.42
N LEU A 52 -8.58 -5.47 5.75
CA LEU A 52 -8.37 -5.69 4.32
C LEU A 52 -8.24 -7.20 4.01
N THR A 53 -7.48 -7.93 4.84
CA THR A 53 -7.23 -9.38 4.64
C THR A 53 -8.52 -10.18 4.73
N PHE A 54 -9.34 -9.97 5.74
CA PHE A 54 -10.59 -10.73 5.89
C PHE A 54 -11.64 -10.29 4.86
N PHE A 55 -11.75 -9.01 4.55
CA PHE A 55 -12.65 -8.51 3.52
C PHE A 55 -12.35 -9.14 2.15
N LEU A 56 -11.10 -9.06 1.70
CA LEU A 56 -10.70 -9.63 0.40
C LEU A 56 -10.59 -11.16 0.44
N GLY A 57 -10.33 -11.74 1.61
CA GLY A 57 -10.40 -13.18 1.82
C GLY A 57 -11.81 -13.75 1.58
N ILE A 58 -12.85 -13.09 2.09
CA ILE A 58 -14.26 -13.46 1.81
C ILE A 58 -14.53 -13.37 0.31
N ILE A 59 -14.15 -12.27 -0.32
CA ILE A 59 -14.32 -12.07 -1.76
C ILE A 59 -13.61 -13.17 -2.54
N SER A 60 -12.38 -13.56 -2.16
CA SER A 60 -11.62 -14.60 -2.85
C SER A 60 -12.31 -15.97 -2.82
N VAL A 61 -12.97 -16.33 -1.70
CA VAL A 61 -13.78 -17.53 -1.61
C VAL A 61 -15.00 -17.44 -2.53
N ILE A 62 -15.71 -16.29 -2.52
CA ILE A 62 -16.93 -16.11 -3.34
C ILE A 62 -16.63 -16.19 -4.84
N ILE A 63 -15.53 -15.57 -5.31
CA ILE A 63 -15.20 -15.58 -6.74
C ILE A 63 -14.72 -16.95 -7.22
N SER A 64 -14.01 -17.72 -6.37
CA SER A 64 -13.49 -19.04 -6.73
C SER A 64 -14.58 -20.11 -6.85
N TRP A 65 -15.81 -19.84 -6.37
CA TRP A 65 -16.89 -20.83 -6.23
C TRP A 65 -17.27 -21.54 -7.54
N LYS A 66 -17.19 -20.86 -8.67
CA LYS A 66 -17.48 -21.44 -10.01
C LYS A 66 -16.23 -21.76 -10.81
N GLU A 67 -15.17 -20.95 -10.64
CA GLU A 67 -13.93 -21.11 -11.38
C GLU A 67 -13.24 -22.43 -11.02
N ILE A 68 -13.30 -22.83 -9.75
CA ILE A 68 -12.58 -24.01 -9.25
C ILE A 68 -13.53 -25.20 -9.18
N THR A 69 -13.35 -26.14 -10.12
CA THR A 69 -14.19 -27.37 -10.24
C THR A 69 -13.47 -28.65 -9.85
N SER A 70 -12.11 -28.63 -9.80
CA SER A 70 -11.29 -29.79 -9.44
C SER A 70 -10.53 -29.55 -8.15
N LYS A 71 -10.40 -30.58 -7.29
CA LYS A 71 -9.68 -30.53 -6.00
C LYS A 71 -10.12 -29.36 -5.13
N VAL A 72 -11.40 -29.02 -5.10
CA VAL A 72 -12.00 -27.84 -4.46
C VAL A 72 -11.58 -27.70 -2.99
N GLY A 73 -11.64 -28.80 -2.20
CA GLY A 73 -11.22 -28.76 -0.80
C GLY A 73 -9.75 -28.38 -0.62
N PHE A 74 -8.86 -28.91 -1.47
CA PHE A 74 -7.43 -28.59 -1.40
C PHE A 74 -7.15 -27.14 -1.85
N PHE A 75 -7.91 -26.60 -2.80
CA PHE A 75 -7.83 -25.20 -3.18
C PHE A 75 -8.15 -24.27 -2.00
N HIS A 76 -9.31 -24.48 -1.35
CA HIS A 76 -9.73 -23.64 -0.23
C HIS A 76 -8.84 -23.82 1.00
N PHE A 77 -8.30 -25.03 1.24
CA PHE A 77 -7.29 -25.25 2.28
C PHE A 77 -6.06 -24.37 2.04
N ASN A 78 -5.48 -24.38 0.83
CA ASN A 78 -4.33 -23.53 0.50
C ASN A 78 -4.68 -22.04 0.58
N LEU A 79 -5.87 -21.64 0.12
CA LEU A 79 -6.33 -20.25 0.20
C LEU A 79 -6.42 -19.77 1.66
N LEU A 80 -7.03 -20.57 2.55
CA LEU A 80 -7.12 -20.24 3.97
C LEU A 80 -5.77 -20.25 4.67
N LEU A 81 -4.87 -21.16 4.28
CA LEU A 81 -3.52 -21.21 4.82
C LEU A 81 -2.69 -19.97 4.44
N ILE A 82 -2.86 -19.44 3.21
CA ILE A 82 -2.27 -18.16 2.81
C ILE A 82 -2.80 -17.03 3.68
N LEU A 83 -4.13 -16.96 3.88
CA LEU A 83 -4.74 -15.91 4.70
C LEU A 83 -4.30 -16.00 6.16
N ALA A 84 -4.13 -17.20 6.70
CA ALA A 84 -3.56 -17.42 8.04
C ALA A 84 -2.10 -16.93 8.12
N GLY A 85 -1.27 -17.25 7.11
CA GLY A 85 0.10 -16.75 7.02
C GLY A 85 0.17 -15.22 6.96
N ILE A 86 -0.67 -14.58 6.12
CA ILE A 86 -0.76 -13.11 6.03
C ILE A 86 -1.17 -12.50 7.37
N THR A 87 -2.17 -13.08 8.05
CA THR A 87 -2.63 -12.65 9.38
C THR A 87 -1.48 -12.73 10.39
N GLY A 88 -0.76 -13.85 10.39
CA GLY A 88 0.40 -14.04 11.25
C GLY A 88 1.52 -13.02 10.99
N VAL A 89 1.81 -12.70 9.73
CA VAL A 89 2.78 -11.66 9.36
C VAL A 89 2.42 -10.30 9.94
N PHE A 90 1.14 -9.91 9.89
CA PHE A 90 0.69 -8.61 10.40
C PHE A 90 0.60 -8.55 11.93
N LEU A 91 0.58 -9.67 12.63
CA LEU A 91 0.49 -9.75 14.09
C LEU A 91 1.83 -10.04 14.78
N SER A 92 2.80 -10.64 14.10
CA SER A 92 4.03 -11.11 14.75
C SER A 92 4.95 -9.97 15.16
N LEU A 93 5.35 -9.97 16.44
CA LEU A 93 6.40 -9.13 17.01
C LEU A 93 7.66 -9.91 17.38
N ASP A 94 7.70 -11.20 17.19
CA ASP A 94 8.91 -12.01 17.22
C ASP A 94 9.38 -12.23 15.78
N LEU A 95 10.65 -11.94 15.47
CA LEU A 95 11.17 -12.00 14.09
C LEU A 95 11.25 -13.42 13.55
N PHE A 96 11.46 -14.43 14.41
CA PHE A 96 11.43 -15.83 14.00
C PHE A 96 10.00 -16.25 13.64
N LEU A 97 9.04 -15.86 14.47
CA LEU A 97 7.62 -16.09 14.22
C LEU A 97 7.14 -15.35 12.96
N PHE A 98 7.59 -14.11 12.76
CA PHE A 98 7.34 -13.35 11.53
C PHE A 98 7.85 -14.10 10.29
N TYR A 99 9.09 -14.61 10.33
CA TYR A 99 9.66 -15.38 9.24
C TYR A 99 8.89 -16.68 9.00
N PHE A 100 8.49 -17.37 10.06
CA PHE A 100 7.65 -18.58 9.95
C PHE A 100 6.36 -18.30 9.15
N PHE A 101 5.61 -17.25 9.49
CA PHE A 101 4.40 -16.88 8.77
C PHE A 101 4.69 -16.34 7.37
N TRP A 102 5.82 -15.68 7.17
CA TRP A 102 6.27 -15.22 5.86
C TRP A 102 6.50 -16.38 4.88
N GLU A 103 7.09 -17.46 5.32
CA GLU A 103 7.30 -18.68 4.53
C GLU A 103 6.01 -19.52 4.41
N LEU A 104 5.17 -19.52 5.44
CA LEU A 104 3.92 -20.28 5.45
C LEU A 104 2.99 -19.92 4.29
N MET A 105 2.97 -18.67 3.84
CA MET A 105 2.14 -18.24 2.70
C MET A 105 2.74 -18.57 1.34
N LEU A 106 4.03 -18.93 1.27
CA LEU A 106 4.72 -19.18 0.01
C LEU A 106 4.30 -20.52 -0.63
N VAL A 107 4.36 -21.60 0.13
CA VAL A 107 4.07 -22.95 -0.38
C VAL A 107 2.62 -23.09 -0.87
N PRO A 108 1.60 -22.64 -0.13
CA PRO A 108 0.23 -22.69 -0.62
C PRO A 108 0.02 -21.84 -1.88
N MET A 109 0.65 -20.68 -2.00
CA MET A 109 0.55 -19.87 -3.21
C MET A 109 1.21 -20.54 -4.41
N TYR A 110 2.35 -21.21 -4.21
CA TYR A 110 2.97 -22.04 -5.24
C TYR A 110 1.99 -23.10 -5.76
N PHE A 111 1.27 -23.81 -4.88
CA PHE A 111 0.26 -24.77 -5.27
C PHE A 111 -0.93 -24.13 -5.97
N LEU A 112 -1.42 -22.96 -5.52
CA LEU A 112 -2.51 -22.27 -6.19
C LEU A 112 -2.15 -21.92 -7.64
N ILE A 113 -0.93 -21.43 -7.89
CA ILE A 113 -0.46 -21.13 -9.24
C ILE A 113 -0.22 -22.43 -10.04
N GLY A 114 0.50 -23.38 -9.45
CA GLY A 114 1.00 -24.57 -10.16
C GLY A 114 -0.08 -25.62 -10.51
N ILE A 115 -1.16 -25.71 -9.72
CA ILE A 115 -2.22 -26.71 -9.92
C ILE A 115 -3.39 -26.14 -10.72
N TRP A 116 -3.90 -24.96 -10.31
CA TRP A 116 -5.11 -24.36 -10.91
C TRP A 116 -4.80 -23.20 -11.88
N GLY A 117 -3.53 -22.94 -12.15
CA GLY A 117 -3.11 -21.94 -13.11
C GLY A 117 -3.34 -22.34 -14.57
N HIS A 118 -3.07 -21.40 -15.48
CA HIS A 118 -3.23 -21.56 -16.92
C HIS A 118 -2.07 -22.34 -17.56
N GLU A 119 -1.82 -22.13 -18.84
CA GLU A 119 -0.90 -22.94 -19.67
C GLU A 119 0.54 -23.01 -19.17
N LYS A 120 1.12 -21.88 -18.75
CA LYS A 120 2.52 -21.81 -18.29
C LYS A 120 2.67 -21.84 -16.77
N ARG A 121 1.66 -22.37 -16.07
CA ARG A 121 1.54 -22.38 -14.61
C ARG A 121 2.78 -22.89 -13.86
N THR A 122 3.38 -24.00 -14.33
CA THR A 122 4.55 -24.60 -13.66
C THR A 122 5.77 -23.66 -13.71
N ALA A 123 6.06 -23.06 -14.87
CA ALA A 123 7.16 -22.12 -15.00
C ALA A 123 6.92 -20.87 -14.15
N ALA A 124 5.69 -20.35 -14.12
CA ALA A 124 5.33 -19.17 -13.31
C ALA A 124 5.41 -19.49 -11.81
N ALA A 125 4.91 -20.65 -11.37
CA ALA A 125 4.99 -21.08 -9.99
C ALA A 125 6.45 -21.26 -9.53
N ASN A 126 7.29 -21.92 -10.33
CA ASN A 126 8.71 -22.10 -10.03
C ASN A 126 9.44 -20.75 -9.95
N LYS A 127 9.17 -19.84 -10.88
CA LYS A 127 9.77 -18.50 -10.88
C LYS A 127 9.36 -17.71 -9.64
N PHE A 128 8.08 -17.72 -9.28
CA PHE A 128 7.56 -17.11 -8.05
C PHE A 128 8.28 -17.69 -6.83
N PHE A 129 8.34 -19.03 -6.73
CA PHE A 129 8.96 -19.72 -5.59
C PHE A 129 10.45 -19.37 -5.46
N LEU A 130 11.22 -19.44 -6.56
CA LEU A 130 12.66 -19.17 -6.53
C LEU A 130 12.96 -17.72 -6.10
N TYR A 131 12.25 -16.73 -6.64
CA TYR A 131 12.44 -15.33 -6.26
C TYR A 131 12.12 -15.08 -4.78
N THR A 132 10.97 -15.58 -4.33
CA THR A 132 10.51 -15.33 -2.96
C THR A 132 11.30 -16.15 -1.93
N GLN A 133 11.64 -17.40 -2.22
CA GLN A 133 12.43 -18.25 -1.33
C GLN A 133 13.87 -17.73 -1.18
N ALA A 134 14.55 -17.41 -2.31
CA ALA A 134 15.91 -16.91 -2.25
C ALA A 134 16.00 -15.61 -1.45
N SER A 135 15.05 -14.68 -1.66
CA SER A 135 15.02 -13.43 -0.89
C SER A 135 14.60 -13.65 0.58
N GLY A 136 13.70 -14.59 0.85
CA GLY A 136 13.32 -14.98 2.22
C GLY A 136 14.49 -15.55 3.01
N LEU A 137 15.33 -16.39 2.40
CA LEU A 137 16.54 -16.92 3.03
C LEU A 137 17.54 -15.81 3.38
N LEU A 138 17.69 -14.77 2.54
CA LEU A 138 18.53 -13.61 2.87
C LEU A 138 18.00 -12.88 4.11
N MET A 139 16.69 -12.70 4.21
CA MET A 139 16.04 -12.13 5.39
C MET A 139 16.27 -13.00 6.62
N PHE A 140 16.14 -14.32 6.50
CA PHE A 140 16.39 -15.25 7.62
C PHE A 140 17.82 -15.17 8.14
N ILE A 141 18.82 -15.16 7.24
CA ILE A 141 20.22 -14.96 7.61
C ILE A 141 20.40 -13.63 8.35
N SER A 142 19.73 -12.57 7.90
CA SER A 142 19.79 -11.26 8.55
C SER A 142 19.10 -11.24 9.92
N ILE A 143 18.02 -11.97 10.09
CA ILE A 143 17.37 -12.17 11.41
C ILE A 143 18.33 -12.85 12.37
N ILE A 144 18.99 -13.93 11.94
CA ILE A 144 20.00 -14.66 12.74
C ILE A 144 21.20 -13.75 13.06
N ALA A 145 21.67 -12.97 12.09
CA ALA A 145 22.75 -12.01 12.32
C ALA A 145 22.38 -10.95 13.36
N LEU A 146 21.18 -10.39 13.28
CA LEU A 146 20.67 -9.42 14.25
C LEU A 146 20.57 -10.02 15.66
N TYR A 147 20.08 -11.26 15.78
CA TYR A 147 20.01 -12.02 17.02
C TYR A 147 21.39 -12.13 17.71
N PHE A 148 22.43 -12.52 16.96
CA PHE A 148 23.78 -12.61 17.51
C PHE A 148 24.40 -11.25 17.83
N VAL A 149 24.20 -10.24 16.98
CA VAL A 149 24.70 -8.88 17.25
C VAL A 149 24.07 -8.32 18.51
N HIS A 150 22.76 -8.49 18.70
CA HIS A 150 22.05 -8.08 19.90
C HIS A 150 22.55 -8.86 21.15
N GLY A 151 22.63 -10.19 21.06
CA GLY A 151 23.10 -11.04 22.14
C GLY A 151 24.52 -10.71 22.59
N ASN A 152 25.43 -10.47 21.65
CA ASN A 152 26.80 -10.10 21.95
C ASN A 152 26.94 -8.71 22.58
N SER A 153 26.05 -7.77 22.26
CA SER A 153 26.10 -6.41 22.79
C SER A 153 25.38 -6.25 24.13
N THR A 154 24.38 -7.08 24.42
CA THR A 154 23.49 -6.93 25.60
C THR A 154 23.58 -8.11 26.58
N GLY A 155 24.10 -9.26 26.16
CA GLY A 155 24.03 -10.53 26.88
C GLY A 155 22.69 -11.26 26.75
N LEU A 156 21.69 -10.68 26.06
CA LEU A 156 20.36 -11.23 25.89
C LEU A 156 20.13 -11.69 24.44
N TYR A 157 19.99 -12.98 24.24
CA TYR A 157 19.70 -13.57 22.95
C TYR A 157 18.19 -13.70 22.74
N THR A 158 17.60 -12.93 21.81
CA THR A 158 16.16 -12.86 21.60
C THR A 158 15.81 -12.53 20.16
N PHE A 159 14.61 -12.97 19.72
CA PHE A 159 14.00 -12.57 18.45
C PHE A 159 12.89 -11.53 18.64
N ASP A 160 12.62 -11.12 19.88
CA ASP A 160 11.57 -10.15 20.20
C ASP A 160 11.90 -8.78 19.60
N TYR A 161 11.03 -8.30 18.70
CA TYR A 161 11.18 -7.03 18.01
C TYR A 161 11.35 -5.85 18.97
N LEU A 162 10.59 -5.81 20.06
CA LEU A 162 10.65 -4.69 21.02
C LEU A 162 12.00 -4.62 21.73
N GLN A 163 12.63 -5.76 21.97
CA GLN A 163 13.95 -5.83 22.60
C GLN A 163 15.06 -5.54 21.58
N LEU A 164 14.90 -5.97 20.34
CA LEU A 164 15.85 -5.70 19.26
C LEU A 164 15.92 -4.25 18.83
N LEU A 165 14.91 -3.44 19.18
CA LEU A 165 14.89 -2.02 18.85
C LEU A 165 16.01 -1.26 19.54
N GLY A 166 16.85 -0.56 18.76
CA GLY A 166 17.98 0.22 19.26
C GLY A 166 19.23 -0.60 19.58
N THR A 167 19.32 -1.83 19.07
CA THR A 167 20.55 -2.64 19.15
C THR A 167 21.76 -1.85 18.66
N ALA A 168 22.77 -1.71 19.51
CA ALA A 168 24.01 -1.02 19.16
C ALA A 168 24.83 -1.87 18.18
N MET A 169 25.16 -1.32 17.02
CA MET A 169 25.98 -1.98 16.01
C MET A 169 26.67 -0.95 15.10
N PRO A 170 27.82 -1.28 14.49
CA PRO A 170 28.45 -0.44 13.47
C PRO A 170 27.50 -0.20 12.29
N GLU A 171 27.57 0.98 11.66
CA GLU A 171 26.69 1.34 10.55
C GLU A 171 26.81 0.38 9.35
N SER A 172 28.03 -0.09 9.05
CA SER A 172 28.26 -1.10 8.02
C SER A 172 27.54 -2.43 8.29
N THR A 173 27.53 -2.87 9.55
CA THR A 173 26.80 -4.08 9.99
C THR A 173 25.30 -3.84 9.90
N ALA A 174 24.81 -2.70 10.38
CA ALA A 174 23.40 -2.32 10.26
C ALA A 174 22.94 -2.29 8.80
N MET A 175 23.75 -1.70 7.91
CA MET A 175 23.46 -1.67 6.47
C MET A 175 23.40 -3.08 5.87
N LEU A 176 24.37 -3.94 6.17
CA LEU A 176 24.40 -5.31 5.63
C LEU A 176 23.18 -6.13 6.08
N ILE A 177 22.85 -6.08 7.38
CA ILE A 177 21.68 -6.79 7.93
C ILE A 177 20.40 -6.22 7.32
N MET A 178 20.27 -4.89 7.26
CA MET A 178 19.12 -4.22 6.63
C MET A 178 18.92 -4.65 5.18
N LEU A 179 20.00 -4.75 4.39
CA LEU A 179 19.91 -5.16 2.98
C LEU A 179 19.35 -6.57 2.80
N GLY A 180 19.60 -7.50 3.72
CA GLY A 180 18.99 -8.83 3.65
C GLY A 180 17.48 -8.80 3.92
N PHE A 181 17.00 -8.03 4.91
CA PHE A 181 15.58 -7.77 5.10
C PHE A 181 14.98 -7.06 3.89
N LEU A 182 15.67 -6.04 3.40
CA LEU A 182 15.25 -5.22 2.27
C LEU A 182 15.08 -6.07 1.00
N ALA A 183 16.00 -7.01 0.74
CA ALA A 183 15.89 -7.92 -0.40
C ALA A 183 14.55 -8.68 -0.40
N ALA A 184 14.13 -9.26 0.73
CA ALA A 184 12.86 -9.96 0.83
C ALA A 184 11.67 -9.02 0.61
N PHE A 185 11.70 -7.84 1.21
CA PHE A 185 10.59 -6.88 1.09
C PHE A 185 10.50 -6.28 -0.31
N LEU A 186 11.62 -5.96 -0.97
CA LEU A 186 11.64 -5.42 -2.33
C LEU A 186 11.27 -6.46 -3.39
N VAL A 187 11.59 -7.75 -3.18
CA VAL A 187 11.10 -8.83 -4.04
C VAL A 187 9.60 -8.96 -3.90
N LYS A 188 9.07 -8.99 -2.67
CA LYS A 188 7.63 -9.13 -2.41
C LYS A 188 6.85 -7.92 -2.91
N LEU A 189 7.38 -6.70 -2.74
CA LEU A 189 6.78 -5.43 -3.18
C LEU A 189 7.08 -5.10 -4.67
N PRO A 190 7.36 -6.00 -5.51
CA PRO A 190 7.97 -6.10 -6.82
C PRO A 190 8.68 -4.83 -7.32
N VAL A 191 9.74 -4.44 -6.64
CA VAL A 191 10.54 -3.27 -7.02
C VAL A 191 11.46 -3.60 -8.18
N VAL A 192 11.60 -2.68 -9.14
CA VAL A 192 12.55 -2.82 -10.26
C VAL A 192 13.99 -2.81 -9.71
N PRO A 193 14.83 -3.80 -10.09
CA PRO A 193 14.68 -4.84 -11.13
C PRO A 193 14.08 -6.17 -10.64
N LEU A 194 13.73 -6.33 -9.38
CA LEU A 194 13.32 -7.58 -8.73
C LEU A 194 11.85 -8.01 -9.02
N HIS A 195 11.17 -7.33 -9.93
CA HIS A 195 9.73 -7.44 -10.19
C HIS A 195 9.31 -8.53 -11.19
N ASN A 196 10.26 -9.15 -11.92
CA ASN A 196 9.96 -9.98 -13.10
C ASN A 196 9.13 -11.25 -12.83
N TRP A 197 9.07 -11.71 -11.59
CA TRP A 197 8.25 -12.85 -11.19
C TRP A 197 6.76 -12.53 -11.17
N LEU A 198 6.41 -11.27 -10.85
CA LEU A 198 5.04 -10.85 -10.59
C LEU A 198 4.11 -10.96 -11.80
N PRO A 199 4.46 -10.43 -13.00
CA PRO A 199 3.57 -10.52 -14.16
C PRO A 199 3.31 -11.97 -14.59
N ASP A 200 4.31 -12.84 -14.50
CA ASP A 200 4.15 -14.24 -14.85
C ASP A 200 3.26 -14.98 -13.84
N ALA A 201 3.50 -14.78 -12.54
CA ALA A 201 2.68 -15.35 -11.48
C ALA A 201 1.20 -14.91 -11.60
N HIS A 202 0.94 -13.61 -11.80
CA HIS A 202 -0.41 -13.10 -11.96
C HIS A 202 -1.11 -13.61 -13.22
N THR A 203 -0.38 -13.64 -14.34
CA THR A 203 -0.95 -14.06 -15.62
C THR A 203 -1.42 -15.51 -15.56
N GLU A 204 -0.68 -16.36 -14.88
CA GLU A 204 -1.00 -17.79 -14.78
C GLU A 204 -1.90 -18.15 -13.60
N ALA A 205 -1.89 -17.44 -12.49
CA ALA A 205 -2.70 -17.77 -11.30
C ALA A 205 -4.21 -17.77 -11.61
N PRO A 206 -5.03 -18.58 -10.91
CA PRO A 206 -6.48 -18.46 -10.94
C PRO A 206 -6.90 -17.07 -10.41
N THR A 207 -8.14 -16.66 -10.69
CA THR A 207 -8.63 -15.31 -10.34
C THR A 207 -8.47 -14.99 -8.85
N ALA A 208 -8.89 -15.90 -7.97
CA ALA A 208 -8.71 -15.73 -6.52
C ALA A 208 -7.23 -15.68 -6.11
N GLY A 209 -6.35 -16.47 -6.77
CA GLY A 209 -4.90 -16.40 -6.56
C GLY A 209 -4.33 -15.05 -6.93
N SER A 210 -4.73 -14.50 -8.09
CA SER A 210 -4.30 -13.15 -8.52
C SER A 210 -4.82 -12.06 -7.58
N LEU A 211 -6.07 -12.18 -7.09
CA LEU A 211 -6.63 -11.26 -6.10
C LEU A 211 -5.77 -11.24 -4.83
N ILE A 212 -5.53 -12.39 -4.19
CA ILE A 212 -4.78 -12.48 -2.93
C ILE A 212 -3.32 -12.02 -3.13
N LEU A 213 -2.69 -12.40 -4.24
CA LEU A 213 -1.32 -12.01 -4.56
C LEU A 213 -1.18 -10.48 -4.67
N ALA A 214 -2.04 -9.82 -5.49
CA ALA A 214 -1.98 -8.38 -5.69
C ALA A 214 -2.45 -7.60 -4.47
N ALA A 215 -3.53 -8.04 -3.85
CA ALA A 215 -4.22 -7.26 -2.84
C ALA A 215 -3.60 -7.38 -1.45
N LEU A 216 -2.99 -8.53 -1.12
CA LEU A 216 -2.52 -8.83 0.23
C LEU A 216 -1.02 -9.16 0.29
N LEU A 217 -0.50 -10.10 -0.53
CA LEU A 217 0.89 -10.52 -0.41
C LEU A 217 1.88 -9.38 -0.66
N LEU A 218 1.61 -8.52 -1.64
CA LEU A 218 2.47 -7.35 -1.89
C LEU A 218 2.56 -6.43 -0.67
N LYS A 219 1.47 -6.31 0.10
CA LYS A 219 1.39 -5.42 1.27
C LYS A 219 2.21 -5.93 2.44
N THR A 220 2.49 -7.23 2.51
CA THR A 220 3.41 -7.75 3.54
C THR A 220 4.82 -7.16 3.38
N GLY A 221 5.28 -6.91 2.14
CA GLY A 221 6.53 -6.22 1.86
C GLY A 221 6.50 -4.75 2.31
N ALA A 222 5.42 -4.00 1.97
CA ALA A 222 5.24 -2.61 2.41
C ALA A 222 5.17 -2.50 3.95
N TYR A 223 4.43 -3.43 4.57
CA TYR A 223 4.35 -3.54 6.03
C TYR A 223 5.73 -3.79 6.64
N GLY A 224 6.51 -4.71 6.07
CA GLY A 224 7.86 -5.01 6.53
C GLY A 224 8.81 -3.80 6.47
N LEU A 225 8.69 -2.96 5.43
CA LEU A 225 9.46 -1.71 5.34
C LEU A 225 9.12 -0.76 6.48
N LEU A 226 7.83 -0.52 6.74
CA LEU A 226 7.36 0.39 7.79
C LEU A 226 7.60 -0.18 9.19
N ARG A 227 7.39 -1.48 9.40
CA ARG A 227 7.44 -2.14 10.70
C ARG A 227 8.85 -2.50 11.15
N PHE A 228 9.72 -2.94 10.21
CA PHE A 228 11.01 -3.49 10.56
C PHE A 228 12.18 -2.66 10.02
N ILE A 229 12.22 -2.30 8.73
CA ILE A 229 13.38 -1.58 8.16
C ILE A 229 13.60 -0.25 8.87
N VAL A 230 12.58 0.60 8.89
CA VAL A 230 12.72 1.96 9.42
C VAL A 230 13.04 1.97 10.92
N PRO A 231 12.36 1.19 11.80
CA PRO A 231 12.63 1.26 13.23
C PRO A 231 13.84 0.47 13.72
N LEU A 232 14.19 -0.67 13.06
CA LEU A 232 15.35 -1.48 13.46
C LEU A 232 16.66 -0.90 12.95
N PHE A 233 16.65 -0.26 11.76
CA PHE A 233 17.86 0.23 11.09
C PHE A 233 17.73 1.71 10.70
N PRO A 234 17.47 2.63 11.65
CA PRO A 234 17.13 4.01 11.33
C PRO A 234 18.25 4.77 10.61
N SER A 235 19.51 4.62 11.04
CA SER A 235 20.68 5.24 10.39
C SER A 235 20.91 4.68 8.98
N ALA A 236 20.97 3.35 8.86
CA ALA A 236 21.17 2.69 7.57
C ALA A 236 20.03 2.99 6.58
N SER A 237 18.78 3.08 7.06
CA SER A 237 17.63 3.41 6.21
C SER A 237 17.68 4.86 5.70
N LEU A 238 18.19 5.81 6.50
CA LEU A 238 18.42 7.18 6.07
C LEU A 238 19.54 7.27 5.02
N THR A 239 20.64 6.57 5.24
CA THR A 239 21.76 6.50 4.28
C THR A 239 21.29 5.87 2.95
N PHE A 240 20.39 4.87 3.00
CA PHE A 240 19.83 4.22 1.81
C PHE A 240 18.73 5.06 1.13
N ALA A 241 18.16 6.07 1.78
CA ALA A 241 17.00 6.81 1.31
C ALA A 241 17.09 7.35 -0.14
N PRO A 242 18.20 7.96 -0.59
CA PRO A 242 18.31 8.43 -1.98
C PRO A 242 18.15 7.29 -3.00
N ILE A 243 18.74 6.13 -2.71
CA ILE A 243 18.62 4.93 -3.55
C ILE A 243 17.18 4.40 -3.51
N GLY A 244 16.57 4.34 -2.32
CA GLY A 244 15.18 3.92 -2.15
C GLY A 244 14.21 4.80 -2.93
N MET A 245 14.34 6.12 -2.84
CA MET A 245 13.50 7.05 -3.61
C MET A 245 13.70 6.88 -5.12
N LEU A 246 14.94 6.71 -5.58
CA LEU A 246 15.25 6.44 -7.00
C LEU A 246 14.62 5.14 -7.47
N LEU A 247 14.71 4.06 -6.71
CA LEU A 247 14.06 2.79 -7.02
C LEU A 247 12.53 2.95 -7.10
N GLY A 248 11.94 3.77 -6.24
CA GLY A 248 10.52 4.14 -6.29
C GLY A 248 10.16 4.82 -7.63
N VAL A 249 10.89 5.86 -8.01
CA VAL A 249 10.68 6.59 -9.29
C VAL A 249 10.87 5.66 -10.50
N LEU A 250 11.91 4.84 -10.49
CA LEU A 250 12.14 3.84 -11.55
C LEU A 250 10.98 2.85 -11.62
N GLY A 251 10.49 2.37 -10.47
CA GLY A 251 9.31 1.49 -10.39
C GLY A 251 8.07 2.13 -11.03
N ILE A 252 7.79 3.39 -10.69
CA ILE A 252 6.66 4.16 -11.22
C ILE A 252 6.73 4.26 -12.75
N LEU A 253 7.81 4.79 -13.29
CA LEU A 253 7.92 5.11 -14.71
C LEU A 253 8.12 3.86 -15.58
N TYR A 254 8.99 2.95 -15.15
CA TYR A 254 9.27 1.72 -15.87
C TYR A 254 8.09 0.74 -15.83
N GLY A 255 7.45 0.59 -14.64
CA GLY A 255 6.24 -0.22 -14.49
C GLY A 255 5.11 0.28 -15.40
N ALA A 256 4.89 1.59 -15.45
CA ALA A 256 3.89 2.19 -16.34
C ALA A 256 4.21 1.96 -17.84
N LYS A 257 5.48 2.12 -18.25
CA LYS A 257 5.92 1.81 -19.61
C LYS A 257 5.65 0.36 -19.98
N LEU A 258 5.96 -0.57 -19.08
CA LEU A 258 5.73 -1.99 -19.31
C LEU A 258 4.23 -2.32 -19.36
N ALA A 259 3.40 -1.71 -18.49
CA ALA A 259 1.95 -1.86 -18.52
C ALA A 259 1.37 -1.41 -19.87
N PHE A 260 1.79 -0.26 -20.36
CA PHE A 260 1.37 0.26 -21.66
C PHE A 260 1.75 -0.67 -22.83
N ALA A 261 2.88 -1.35 -22.76
CA ALA A 261 3.36 -2.23 -23.83
C ALA A 261 2.62 -3.59 -23.90
N GLN A 262 1.79 -3.95 -22.88
CA GLN A 262 1.14 -5.27 -22.85
C GLN A 262 -0.07 -5.36 -23.77
N THR A 263 -0.25 -6.55 -24.33
CA THR A 263 -1.46 -6.96 -25.07
C THR A 263 -2.33 -7.92 -24.26
N ASP A 264 -1.76 -8.66 -23.31
CA ASP A 264 -2.51 -9.47 -22.34
C ASP A 264 -3.04 -8.56 -21.22
N LEU A 265 -4.38 -8.54 -21.05
CA LEU A 265 -5.06 -7.66 -20.08
C LEU A 265 -4.63 -7.97 -18.62
N LYS A 266 -4.46 -9.26 -18.27
CA LYS A 266 -4.07 -9.67 -16.92
C LYS A 266 -2.62 -9.25 -16.63
N ARG A 267 -1.74 -9.35 -17.64
CA ARG A 267 -0.35 -8.92 -17.55
C ARG A 267 -0.22 -7.39 -17.48
N LEU A 268 -1.09 -6.67 -18.20
CA LEU A 268 -1.19 -5.21 -18.11
C LEU A 268 -1.50 -4.80 -16.64
N VAL A 269 -2.55 -5.37 -16.04
CA VAL A 269 -2.93 -5.10 -14.65
C VAL A 269 -1.80 -5.46 -13.67
N ALA A 270 -1.04 -6.53 -13.92
CA ALA A 270 0.10 -6.88 -13.09
C ALA A 270 1.21 -5.82 -13.12
N TYR A 271 1.52 -5.24 -14.29
CA TYR A 271 2.52 -4.18 -14.38
C TYR A 271 2.04 -2.84 -13.81
N THR A 272 0.72 -2.57 -13.78
CA THR A 272 0.22 -1.39 -13.04
C THR A 272 0.54 -1.49 -11.56
N SER A 273 0.53 -2.70 -10.99
CA SER A 273 0.94 -2.92 -9.59
C SER A 273 2.41 -2.56 -9.36
N VAL A 274 3.31 -2.85 -10.29
CA VAL A 274 4.73 -2.45 -10.20
C VAL A 274 4.84 -0.93 -10.11
N SER A 275 4.06 -0.20 -10.94
CA SER A 275 4.03 1.26 -10.93
C SER A 275 3.49 1.81 -9.61
N HIS A 276 2.34 1.32 -9.14
CA HIS A 276 1.73 1.78 -7.88
C HIS A 276 2.59 1.45 -6.64
N MET A 277 3.28 0.31 -6.63
CA MET A 277 4.20 -0.03 -5.53
C MET A 277 5.48 0.82 -5.55
N GLY A 278 5.84 1.41 -6.68
CA GLY A 278 6.88 2.42 -6.77
C GLY A 278 6.56 3.66 -5.91
N PHE A 279 5.29 4.11 -5.87
CA PHE A 279 4.86 5.18 -4.95
C PHE A 279 5.03 4.78 -3.48
N VAL A 280 4.76 3.52 -3.13
CA VAL A 280 4.98 3.03 -1.76
C VAL A 280 6.45 3.14 -1.36
N ILE A 281 7.39 2.70 -2.20
CA ILE A 281 8.83 2.83 -1.95
C ILE A 281 9.25 4.29 -1.81
N LEU A 282 8.83 5.15 -2.74
CA LEU A 282 9.08 6.58 -2.69
C LEU A 282 8.59 7.18 -1.36
N GLY A 283 7.37 6.81 -0.94
CA GLY A 283 6.78 7.30 0.29
C GLY A 283 7.50 6.83 1.55
N VAL A 284 7.90 5.56 1.63
CA VAL A 284 8.62 5.01 2.79
C VAL A 284 9.98 5.72 2.96
N PHE A 285 10.76 5.87 1.89
CA PHE A 285 12.09 6.48 1.96
C PHE A 285 12.09 8.01 1.93
N SER A 286 10.91 8.66 1.95
CA SER A 286 10.80 10.11 2.16
C SER A 286 10.81 10.54 3.63
N PHE A 287 10.63 9.61 4.57
CA PHE A 287 10.63 9.83 6.02
C PHE A 287 9.74 10.99 6.47
N ASN A 288 8.58 11.09 5.87
CA ASN A 288 7.62 12.16 6.10
C ASN A 288 6.27 11.60 6.55
N GLU A 289 5.62 12.25 7.53
CA GLU A 289 4.33 11.78 8.07
C GLU A 289 3.25 11.68 6.98
N LEU A 290 3.14 12.70 6.11
CA LEU A 290 2.14 12.70 5.03
C LEU A 290 2.39 11.56 4.05
N ALA A 291 3.65 11.33 3.68
CA ALA A 291 4.00 10.23 2.80
C ALA A 291 3.67 8.86 3.43
N TYR A 292 3.94 8.67 4.71
CA TYR A 292 3.60 7.41 5.41
C TYR A 292 2.09 7.20 5.50
N GLN A 293 1.33 8.26 5.76
CA GLN A 293 -0.13 8.21 5.66
C GLN A 293 -0.59 7.80 4.26
N GLY A 294 0.01 8.39 3.22
CA GLY A 294 -0.23 8.02 1.83
C GLY A 294 0.14 6.57 1.53
N VAL A 295 1.25 6.06 2.06
CA VAL A 295 1.66 4.66 1.92
C VAL A 295 0.60 3.71 2.49
N VAL A 296 0.08 3.97 3.69
CA VAL A 296 -0.97 3.13 4.29
C VAL A 296 -2.25 3.16 3.45
N ILE A 297 -2.69 4.34 3.00
CA ILE A 297 -3.84 4.43 2.10
C ILE A 297 -3.58 3.68 0.79
N GLN A 298 -2.36 3.77 0.23
CA GLN A 298 -1.99 3.06 -1.01
C GLN A 298 -2.02 1.53 -0.83
N MET A 299 -1.62 1.03 0.33
CA MET A 299 -1.73 -0.39 0.63
C MET A 299 -3.19 -0.87 0.55
N VAL A 300 -4.13 -0.10 1.10
CA VAL A 300 -5.55 -0.43 1.09
C VAL A 300 -6.17 -0.18 -0.29
N ALA A 301 -5.99 1.02 -0.84
CA ALA A 301 -6.59 1.45 -2.11
C ALA A 301 -6.17 0.56 -3.28
N HIS A 302 -4.86 0.32 -3.42
CA HIS A 302 -4.35 -0.59 -4.45
C HIS A 302 -4.83 -2.03 -4.23
N GLY A 303 -4.91 -2.49 -2.96
CA GLY A 303 -5.44 -3.81 -2.64
C GLY A 303 -6.85 -4.00 -3.20
N ILE A 304 -7.72 -3.03 -2.97
CA ILE A 304 -9.12 -3.08 -3.43
C ILE A 304 -9.21 -2.84 -4.95
N SER A 305 -8.60 -1.77 -5.48
CA SER A 305 -8.75 -1.37 -6.88
C SER A 305 -8.11 -2.37 -7.86
N THR A 306 -6.90 -2.81 -7.58
CA THR A 306 -6.21 -3.79 -8.45
C THR A 306 -6.79 -5.19 -8.28
N GLY A 307 -7.19 -5.56 -7.04
CA GLY A 307 -7.97 -6.79 -6.81
C GLY A 307 -9.25 -6.81 -7.63
N ALA A 308 -9.98 -5.70 -7.68
CA ALA A 308 -11.19 -5.53 -8.49
C ALA A 308 -10.91 -5.67 -10.00
N LEU A 309 -9.81 -5.11 -10.49
CA LEU A 309 -9.40 -5.28 -11.89
C LEU A 309 -9.07 -6.74 -12.22
N PHE A 310 -8.38 -7.48 -11.32
CA PHE A 310 -8.13 -8.91 -11.55
C PHE A 310 -9.41 -9.74 -11.57
N ILE A 311 -10.39 -9.42 -10.72
CA ILE A 311 -11.71 -10.05 -10.75
C ILE A 311 -12.41 -9.78 -12.09
N LEU A 312 -12.41 -8.53 -12.54
CA LEU A 312 -12.99 -8.13 -13.82
C LEU A 312 -12.34 -8.90 -15.00
N VAL A 313 -11.00 -8.99 -15.01
CA VAL A 313 -10.25 -9.73 -16.04
C VAL A 313 -10.60 -11.22 -16.01
N GLY A 314 -10.74 -11.82 -14.82
CA GLY A 314 -11.18 -13.20 -14.67
C GLY A 314 -12.60 -13.43 -15.23
N GLN A 315 -13.55 -12.56 -14.88
CA GLN A 315 -14.92 -12.59 -15.35
C GLN A 315 -15.03 -12.41 -16.89
N LEU A 316 -14.19 -11.55 -17.47
CA LEU A 316 -14.09 -11.41 -18.91
C LEU A 316 -13.54 -12.68 -19.54
N HIS A 317 -12.45 -13.22 -19.01
CA HIS A 317 -11.82 -14.44 -19.53
C HIS A 317 -12.75 -15.66 -19.49
N GLU A 318 -13.56 -15.83 -18.43
CA GLU A 318 -14.57 -16.90 -18.34
C GLU A 318 -15.60 -16.82 -19.49
N ARG A 319 -15.89 -15.62 -20.03
CA ARG A 319 -16.93 -15.39 -21.04
C ARG A 319 -16.39 -15.44 -22.48
N ILE A 320 -15.22 -14.86 -22.71
CA ILE A 320 -14.68 -14.69 -24.06
C ILE A 320 -13.43 -15.54 -24.33
N HIS A 321 -12.95 -16.29 -23.34
CA HIS A 321 -11.82 -17.22 -23.41
C HIS A 321 -10.54 -16.63 -24.01
N THR A 322 -10.38 -15.29 -23.93
CA THR A 322 -9.17 -14.59 -24.35
C THR A 322 -8.83 -13.46 -23.40
N ARG A 323 -7.54 -13.11 -23.28
CA ARG A 323 -7.03 -11.96 -22.55
C ARG A 323 -6.38 -10.93 -23.45
N ASP A 324 -6.30 -11.22 -24.76
CA ASP A 324 -5.70 -10.31 -25.75
C ASP A 324 -6.63 -9.12 -26.01
N ILE A 325 -6.21 -7.92 -25.58
CA ILE A 325 -6.98 -6.68 -25.73
C ILE A 325 -7.22 -6.28 -27.18
N ASN A 326 -6.40 -6.78 -28.12
CA ASN A 326 -6.56 -6.49 -29.56
C ASN A 326 -7.70 -7.31 -30.18
N LYS A 327 -8.10 -8.42 -29.53
CA LYS A 327 -9.25 -9.23 -29.94
C LYS A 327 -10.56 -8.78 -29.29
N MET A 328 -10.49 -7.88 -28.30
CA MET A 328 -11.62 -7.28 -27.62
C MET A 328 -12.10 -6.04 -28.36
N GLY A 329 -13.13 -5.39 -27.87
CA GLY A 329 -13.69 -4.15 -28.40
C GLY A 329 -15.22 -4.20 -28.46
N GLY A 330 -15.85 -3.07 -28.15
CA GLY A 330 -17.32 -2.95 -28.17
C GLY A 330 -18.04 -3.79 -27.11
N LEU A 331 -17.36 -4.31 -26.09
CA LEU A 331 -17.99 -5.18 -25.07
C LEU A 331 -18.99 -4.45 -24.19
N TRP A 332 -18.94 -3.10 -24.14
CA TRP A 332 -19.94 -2.31 -23.41
C TRP A 332 -21.37 -2.55 -23.90
N GLU A 333 -21.54 -2.69 -25.21
CA GLU A 333 -22.86 -2.93 -25.82
C GLU A 333 -23.44 -4.30 -25.43
N LYS A 334 -22.56 -5.30 -25.25
CA LYS A 334 -22.97 -6.68 -24.89
C LYS A 334 -23.15 -6.88 -23.39
N ALA A 335 -22.37 -6.17 -22.56
CA ALA A 335 -22.38 -6.28 -21.11
C ALA A 335 -22.26 -4.90 -20.46
N PRO A 336 -23.33 -4.08 -20.45
CA PRO A 336 -23.29 -2.69 -20.01
C PRO A 336 -22.97 -2.54 -18.52
N VAL A 337 -23.42 -3.44 -17.65
CA VAL A 337 -23.11 -3.39 -16.22
C VAL A 337 -21.62 -3.68 -15.98
N MET A 338 -21.08 -4.70 -16.66
CA MET A 338 -19.64 -5.01 -16.60
C MET A 338 -18.80 -3.85 -17.15
N GLY A 339 -19.26 -3.18 -18.22
CA GLY A 339 -18.59 -2.01 -18.80
C GLY A 339 -18.53 -0.84 -17.82
N ALA A 340 -19.66 -0.52 -17.16
CA ALA A 340 -19.72 0.54 -16.16
C ALA A 340 -18.82 0.26 -14.95
N ILE A 341 -18.81 -0.98 -14.45
CA ILE A 341 -17.94 -1.42 -13.35
C ILE A 341 -16.47 -1.37 -13.79
N GLY A 342 -16.18 -1.83 -15.01
CA GLY A 342 -14.83 -1.79 -15.58
C GLY A 342 -14.30 -0.35 -15.72
N LEU A 343 -15.16 0.58 -16.08
CA LEU A 343 -14.82 2.01 -16.09
C LEU A 343 -14.46 2.47 -14.68
N ILE A 344 -15.28 2.20 -13.65
CA ILE A 344 -15.02 2.62 -12.27
C ILE A 344 -13.69 2.04 -11.77
N PHE A 345 -13.42 0.75 -12.00
CA PHE A 345 -12.17 0.13 -11.57
C PHE A 345 -10.94 0.69 -12.29
N SER A 346 -11.09 1.00 -13.59
CA SER A 346 -10.02 1.66 -14.35
C SER A 346 -9.77 3.09 -13.88
N MET A 347 -10.85 3.85 -13.55
CA MET A 347 -10.75 5.18 -12.97
C MET A 347 -10.13 5.15 -11.56
N ALA A 348 -10.39 4.11 -10.78
CA ALA A 348 -9.73 3.92 -9.49
C ALA A 348 -8.23 3.68 -9.65
N SER A 349 -7.82 2.87 -10.65
CA SER A 349 -6.42 2.59 -10.93
C SER A 349 -5.65 3.82 -11.43
N LEU A 350 -6.28 4.71 -12.20
CA LEU A 350 -5.62 5.95 -12.65
C LEU A 350 -5.48 7.02 -11.56
N GLY A 351 -6.15 6.85 -10.42
CA GLY A 351 -6.14 7.85 -9.36
C GLY A 351 -7.09 9.03 -9.61
N LEU A 352 -8.34 8.75 -10.03
CA LEU A 352 -9.34 9.81 -10.19
C LEU A 352 -9.71 10.40 -8.82
N PRO A 353 -9.77 11.75 -8.66
CA PRO A 353 -10.26 12.40 -7.44
C PRO A 353 -11.61 11.84 -6.97
N GLY A 354 -11.72 11.57 -5.67
CA GLY A 354 -12.87 10.89 -5.07
C GLY A 354 -12.71 9.37 -4.94
N LEU A 355 -11.62 8.78 -5.46
CA LEU A 355 -11.28 7.37 -5.32
C LEU A 355 -9.99 7.19 -4.50
N GLY A 356 -9.83 6.02 -3.86
CA GLY A 356 -8.81 5.81 -2.84
C GLY A 356 -7.37 6.04 -3.30
N ASN A 357 -6.99 5.60 -4.52
CA ASN A 357 -5.62 5.72 -5.02
C ASN A 357 -5.19 7.19 -5.19
N PHE A 358 -6.12 8.10 -5.56
CA PHE A 358 -5.80 9.53 -5.66
C PHE A 358 -5.28 10.11 -4.35
N ILE A 359 -6.01 9.86 -3.25
CA ILE A 359 -5.61 10.36 -1.93
C ILE A 359 -4.24 9.80 -1.53
N ALA A 360 -4.01 8.52 -1.78
CA ALA A 360 -2.77 7.84 -1.47
C ALA A 360 -1.58 8.47 -2.19
N GLU A 361 -1.65 8.55 -3.52
CA GLU A 361 -0.57 9.04 -4.36
C GLU A 361 -0.31 10.54 -4.14
N LEU A 362 -1.37 11.32 -3.94
CA LEU A 362 -1.27 12.75 -3.61
C LEU A 362 -0.50 12.96 -2.29
N LEU A 363 -0.86 12.23 -1.22
CA LEU A 363 -0.18 12.34 0.06
C LEU A 363 1.29 11.90 -0.03
N ILE A 364 1.58 10.84 -0.78
CA ILE A 364 2.95 10.39 -1.03
C ILE A 364 3.75 11.46 -1.76
N LEU A 365 3.21 12.02 -2.84
CA LEU A 365 3.91 13.06 -3.63
C LEU A 365 4.15 14.33 -2.83
N ILE A 366 3.17 14.80 -2.05
CA ILE A 366 3.35 15.97 -1.17
C ILE A 366 4.43 15.71 -0.12
N GLY A 367 4.42 14.52 0.51
CA GLY A 367 5.44 14.15 1.48
C GLY A 367 6.82 13.99 0.86
N ALA A 368 6.92 13.32 -0.29
CA ALA A 368 8.17 13.13 -1.03
C ALA A 368 8.73 14.47 -1.56
N PHE A 369 7.88 15.41 -1.94
CA PHE A 369 8.29 16.74 -2.37
C PHE A 369 9.05 17.51 -1.28
N LYS A 370 8.64 17.33 -0.02
CA LYS A 370 9.35 17.92 1.12
C LYS A 370 10.73 17.29 1.35
N ALA A 371 10.89 16.02 1.00
CA ALA A 371 12.14 15.29 1.14
C ALA A 371 13.08 15.50 -0.05
N ASN A 372 12.57 15.42 -1.28
CA ASN A 372 13.35 15.57 -2.52
C ASN A 372 12.44 16.03 -3.67
N ILE A 373 12.58 17.29 -4.06
CA ILE A 373 11.78 17.92 -5.11
C ILE A 373 11.92 17.18 -6.45
N LEU A 374 13.16 16.88 -6.86
CA LEU A 374 13.43 16.24 -8.15
C LEU A 374 12.75 14.87 -8.24
N MET A 375 12.91 14.02 -7.21
CA MET A 375 12.30 12.68 -7.19
C MET A 375 10.77 12.76 -7.21
N SER A 376 10.17 13.72 -6.49
CA SER A 376 8.72 13.91 -6.50
C SER A 376 8.21 14.42 -7.85
N CYS A 377 8.90 15.36 -8.49
CA CYS A 377 8.55 15.83 -9.83
C CYS A 377 8.65 14.71 -10.89
N LEU A 378 9.69 13.88 -10.83
CA LEU A 378 9.80 12.72 -11.72
C LEU A 378 8.69 11.70 -11.47
N ALA A 379 8.38 11.42 -10.20
CA ALA A 379 7.29 10.51 -9.82
C ALA A 379 5.92 11.00 -10.27
N SER A 380 5.67 12.32 -10.28
CA SER A 380 4.39 12.90 -10.74
C SER A 380 4.08 12.61 -12.20
N LEU A 381 5.08 12.37 -13.06
CA LEU A 381 4.88 11.91 -14.44
C LEU A 381 4.19 10.53 -14.48
N GLY A 382 4.30 9.76 -13.39
CA GLY A 382 3.60 8.49 -13.23
C GLY A 382 2.07 8.63 -13.25
N LEU A 383 1.52 9.75 -12.76
CA LEU A 383 0.07 10.01 -12.81
C LEU A 383 -0.44 10.13 -14.26
N ILE A 384 0.35 10.79 -15.12
CA ILE A 384 0.05 10.89 -16.55
C ILE A 384 0.09 9.51 -17.19
N ALA A 385 1.14 8.73 -16.89
CA ALA A 385 1.29 7.40 -17.40
C ALA A 385 0.17 6.46 -16.89
N ALA A 386 -0.25 6.59 -15.62
CA ALA A 386 -1.38 5.85 -15.05
C ALA A 386 -2.68 6.13 -15.81
N THR A 387 -2.92 7.38 -16.16
CA THR A 387 -4.08 7.76 -16.98
C THR A 387 -4.05 7.05 -18.34
N ILE A 388 -2.91 7.01 -18.99
CA ILE A 388 -2.77 6.40 -20.33
C ILE A 388 -3.07 4.89 -20.29
N TYR A 389 -2.46 4.12 -19.40
CA TYR A 389 -2.68 2.68 -19.38
C TYR A 389 -4.07 2.30 -18.85
N SER A 390 -4.64 3.05 -17.91
CA SER A 390 -5.99 2.78 -17.39
C SER A 390 -7.09 3.09 -18.42
N LEU A 391 -6.98 4.22 -19.12
CA LEU A 391 -7.90 4.55 -20.20
C LEU A 391 -7.78 3.58 -21.38
N ARG A 392 -6.59 3.03 -21.63
CA ARG A 392 -6.40 2.00 -22.65
C ARG A 392 -7.21 0.74 -22.37
N ILE A 393 -7.37 0.36 -21.09
CA ILE A 393 -8.26 -0.76 -20.73
C ILE A 393 -9.68 -0.45 -21.19
N VAL A 394 -10.22 0.72 -20.81
CA VAL A 394 -11.58 1.12 -21.19
C VAL A 394 -11.75 1.20 -22.70
N GLN A 395 -10.82 1.86 -23.39
CA GLN A 395 -10.87 2.08 -24.82
C GLN A 395 -10.80 0.77 -25.61
N LYS A 396 -9.87 -0.13 -25.27
CA LYS A 396 -9.61 -1.35 -26.06
C LYS A 396 -10.56 -2.49 -25.72
N VAL A 397 -11.04 -2.58 -24.48
CA VAL A 397 -11.87 -3.69 -24.04
C VAL A 397 -13.36 -3.36 -24.20
N PHE A 398 -13.80 -2.24 -23.66
CA PHE A 398 -15.22 -1.91 -23.57
C PHE A 398 -15.71 -1.03 -24.71
N LEU A 399 -14.92 -0.04 -25.12
CA LEU A 399 -15.21 0.86 -26.24
C LEU A 399 -14.50 0.34 -27.51
N GLY A 400 -14.36 1.17 -28.52
CA GLY A 400 -13.66 0.82 -29.76
C GLY A 400 -14.48 -0.06 -30.71
N ASN A 401 -13.86 -0.41 -31.84
CA ASN A 401 -14.50 -1.20 -32.88
C ASN A 401 -14.70 -2.65 -32.44
N LYS A 402 -15.82 -3.24 -32.83
CA LYS A 402 -16.09 -4.67 -32.64
C LYS A 402 -15.13 -5.49 -33.50
N ASN A 403 -14.16 -6.11 -32.87
CA ASN A 403 -13.22 -6.98 -33.58
C ASN A 403 -13.75 -8.40 -33.74
N THR A 404 -14.69 -8.82 -32.87
CA THR A 404 -15.32 -10.13 -32.87
C THR A 404 -16.73 -10.01 -32.33
N ASP A 405 -17.70 -10.72 -32.90
CA ASP A 405 -19.07 -10.74 -32.39
C ASP A 405 -19.19 -11.73 -31.22
N TRP A 406 -18.77 -11.28 -30.02
CA TRP A 406 -18.82 -12.07 -28.80
C TRP A 406 -20.27 -12.26 -28.34
N LYS A 407 -20.67 -13.52 -28.14
CA LYS A 407 -21.90 -13.88 -27.42
C LYS A 407 -21.57 -14.01 -25.94
N MET A 408 -21.91 -13.01 -25.12
CA MET A 408 -21.65 -13.04 -23.69
C MET A 408 -22.84 -12.48 -22.90
N ASN A 409 -23.07 -13.08 -21.73
CA ASN A 409 -24.01 -12.57 -20.76
C ASN A 409 -23.33 -11.55 -19.86
N ASP A 410 -24.10 -10.55 -19.39
CA ASP A 410 -23.63 -9.61 -18.39
C ASP A 410 -23.44 -10.28 -17.03
N LEU A 411 -23.05 -9.52 -16.02
CA LEU A 411 -22.73 -10.00 -14.68
C LEU A 411 -23.93 -10.69 -14.02
N THR A 412 -23.69 -11.84 -13.42
CA THR A 412 -24.62 -12.54 -12.54
C THR A 412 -24.85 -11.77 -11.24
N LEU A 413 -25.91 -12.09 -10.49
CA LEU A 413 -26.20 -11.43 -9.21
C LEU A 413 -25.00 -11.53 -8.22
N ARG A 414 -24.37 -12.69 -8.13
CA ARG A 414 -23.17 -12.91 -7.29
C ARG A 414 -22.03 -11.95 -7.67
N GLU A 415 -21.72 -11.85 -8.96
CA GLU A 415 -20.69 -10.97 -9.48
C GLU A 415 -21.02 -9.49 -9.27
N LYS A 416 -22.29 -9.11 -9.42
CA LYS A 416 -22.77 -7.75 -9.13
C LYS A 416 -22.57 -7.40 -7.65
N VAL A 417 -22.92 -8.30 -6.73
CA VAL A 417 -22.74 -8.07 -5.28
C VAL A 417 -21.27 -7.91 -4.92
N VAL A 418 -20.38 -8.77 -5.44
CA VAL A 418 -18.93 -8.64 -5.25
C VAL A 418 -18.41 -7.32 -5.81
N SER A 419 -18.76 -7.00 -7.05
CA SER A 419 -18.30 -5.75 -7.69
C SER A 419 -18.84 -4.51 -6.98
N ALA A 420 -20.10 -4.53 -6.55
CA ALA A 420 -20.70 -3.43 -5.79
C ALA A 420 -20.01 -3.22 -4.44
N SER A 421 -19.67 -4.29 -3.71
CA SER A 421 -18.93 -4.18 -2.45
C SER A 421 -17.55 -3.54 -2.63
N LEU A 422 -16.84 -3.87 -3.71
CA LEU A 422 -15.56 -3.27 -4.06
C LEU A 422 -15.70 -1.81 -4.49
N VAL A 423 -16.71 -1.46 -5.30
CA VAL A 423 -17.02 -0.08 -5.70
C VAL A 423 -17.31 0.77 -4.46
N ILE A 424 -18.16 0.29 -3.55
CA ILE A 424 -18.47 0.98 -2.30
C ILE A 424 -17.21 1.22 -1.47
N ALA A 425 -16.36 0.20 -1.33
CA ALA A 425 -15.12 0.31 -0.57
C ALA A 425 -14.13 1.32 -1.20
N ILE A 426 -14.00 1.35 -2.53
CA ILE A 426 -13.15 2.30 -3.26
C ILE A 426 -13.65 3.74 -3.10
N LEU A 427 -14.96 3.96 -3.24
CA LEU A 427 -15.59 5.26 -3.06
C LEU A 427 -15.49 5.73 -1.60
N TRP A 428 -15.80 4.84 -0.65
CA TRP A 428 -15.70 5.16 0.78
C TRP A 428 -14.28 5.59 1.15
N LEU A 429 -13.26 4.85 0.71
CA LEU A 429 -11.87 5.19 1.00
C LEU A 429 -11.44 6.52 0.36
N GLY A 430 -11.95 6.84 -0.83
CA GLY A 430 -11.65 8.09 -1.52
C GLY A 430 -12.35 9.32 -0.92
N LEU A 431 -13.58 9.15 -0.43
CA LEU A 431 -14.36 10.25 0.15
C LEU A 431 -14.14 10.42 1.66
N PHE A 432 -13.89 9.32 2.36
CA PHE A 432 -13.75 9.29 3.82
C PHE A 432 -12.46 8.57 4.27
N PRO A 433 -11.25 9.04 3.92
CA PRO A 433 -9.99 8.38 4.29
C PRO A 433 -9.66 8.51 5.78
N LYS A 434 -10.26 9.48 6.50
CA LYS A 434 -9.97 9.80 7.90
C LYS A 434 -10.01 8.59 8.84
N PRO A 435 -10.97 7.66 8.79
CA PRO A 435 -10.97 6.49 9.67
C PRO A 435 -9.69 5.65 9.54
N VAL A 436 -9.27 5.35 8.30
CA VAL A 436 -8.05 4.56 8.05
C VAL A 436 -6.81 5.33 8.49
N LEU A 437 -6.74 6.63 8.17
CA LEU A 437 -5.62 7.50 8.56
C LEU A 437 -5.49 7.60 10.07
N ASN A 438 -6.59 7.87 10.78
CA ASN A 438 -6.58 8.03 12.23
C ASN A 438 -6.22 6.72 12.95
N THR A 439 -6.68 5.58 12.44
CA THR A 439 -6.33 4.27 13.00
C THR A 439 -4.84 3.96 12.86
N ALA A 440 -4.23 4.25 11.73
CA ALA A 440 -2.82 3.96 11.50
C ALA A 440 -1.86 5.04 12.05
N LYS A 441 -2.33 6.26 12.30
CA LYS A 441 -1.51 7.41 12.69
C LYS A 441 -0.63 7.17 13.92
N PRO A 442 -1.09 6.58 15.04
CA PRO A 442 -0.23 6.33 16.19
C PRO A 442 0.99 5.46 15.85
N ALA A 443 0.78 4.37 15.09
CA ALA A 443 1.87 3.49 14.65
C ALA A 443 2.88 4.21 13.75
N ILE A 444 2.39 5.04 12.81
CA ILE A 444 3.22 5.86 11.92
C ILE A 444 4.08 6.85 12.72
N LEU A 445 3.47 7.60 13.64
CA LEU A 445 4.17 8.59 14.46
C LEU A 445 5.23 7.95 15.36
N LYS A 446 4.94 6.79 15.94
CA LYS A 446 5.90 6.03 16.75
C LYS A 446 7.14 5.66 15.93
N THR A 447 6.94 5.15 14.71
CA THR A 447 8.02 4.82 13.78
C THR A 447 8.89 6.03 13.47
N LEU A 448 8.28 7.18 13.12
CA LEU A 448 8.99 8.40 12.75
C LEU A 448 9.69 9.08 13.93
N ASN A 449 9.06 9.12 15.10
CA ASN A 449 9.64 9.74 16.30
C ASN A 449 10.88 8.97 16.78
N LYS A 450 10.80 7.63 16.78
CA LYS A 450 11.94 6.80 17.12
C LYS A 450 13.12 6.99 16.17
N GLN A 451 12.84 7.11 14.88
CA GLN A 451 13.86 7.41 13.88
C GLN A 451 14.53 8.76 14.13
N LYS A 452 13.76 9.82 14.42
CA LYS A 452 14.28 11.15 14.75
C LYS A 452 15.16 11.13 16.00
N GLU A 453 14.75 10.42 17.04
CA GLU A 453 15.50 10.28 18.29
C GLU A 453 16.87 9.61 18.05
N ILE A 454 16.90 8.55 17.26
CA ILE A 454 18.14 7.82 16.96
C ILE A 454 19.02 8.65 16.03
N ALA A 455 18.48 9.29 14.99
CA ALA A 455 19.23 10.20 14.13
C ALA A 455 19.88 11.33 14.92
N PHE A 456 19.18 11.87 15.91
CA PHE A 456 19.73 12.90 16.81
C PHE A 456 20.89 12.37 17.65
N ARG A 457 20.78 11.17 18.22
CA ARG A 457 21.83 10.53 19.04
C ARG A 457 23.08 10.14 18.24
N THR A 458 22.89 9.74 16.98
CA THR A 458 23.98 9.26 16.12
C THR A 458 24.66 10.37 15.31
N GLY A 459 24.17 11.62 15.38
CA GLY A 459 24.66 12.73 14.56
C GLY A 459 24.38 12.56 13.06
N THR A 460 23.54 11.62 12.67
CA THR A 460 23.15 11.38 11.27
C THR A 460 22.33 12.58 10.77
N PRO A 461 22.51 13.05 9.52
CA PRO A 461 21.68 14.12 8.97
C PRO A 461 20.20 13.80 9.13
N GLN A 462 19.45 14.69 9.77
CA GLN A 462 18.00 14.52 9.84
C GLN A 462 17.40 14.58 8.43
N PRO A 463 16.33 13.82 8.16
CA PRO A 463 15.59 13.99 6.91
C PRO A 463 15.22 15.48 6.78
N PRO A 464 15.30 16.08 5.57
CA PRO A 464 15.06 17.48 5.36
C PRO A 464 13.68 17.84 5.92
N GLN A 465 13.69 18.52 7.08
CA GLN A 465 12.52 19.24 7.56
C GLN A 465 12.41 20.42 6.61
N GLY A 466 11.34 20.46 5.80
CA GLY A 466 11.15 21.53 4.82
C GLY A 466 11.53 22.87 5.44
N GLY A 467 12.55 23.49 4.87
CA GLY A 467 13.00 24.80 5.31
C GLY A 467 11.83 25.77 5.38
N ALA A 468 11.93 26.77 6.21
CA ALA A 468 10.91 27.76 6.58
C ALA A 468 10.30 28.63 5.45
N ASN A 469 10.29 28.14 4.22
CA ASN A 469 9.45 28.60 3.12
C ASN A 469 8.28 27.62 2.94
N THR A 470 7.60 27.29 4.03
CA THR A 470 6.32 26.58 3.99
C THR A 470 5.29 27.53 3.36
N LEU A 471 4.81 27.17 2.18
CA LEU A 471 3.48 27.65 1.76
C LEU A 471 2.53 27.43 2.94
N PRO A 472 1.82 28.46 3.41
CA PRO A 472 1.03 28.34 4.62
C PRO A 472 0.00 27.23 4.45
N LEU A 473 -0.08 26.32 5.41
CA LEU A 473 -1.07 25.21 5.48
C LEU A 473 -2.52 25.70 5.38
N SER A 474 -2.76 27.02 5.47
CA SER A 474 -4.05 27.66 5.20
C SER A 474 -4.53 27.51 3.75
N MET A 475 -3.65 27.18 2.79
CA MET A 475 -4.05 26.89 1.40
C MET A 475 -4.66 25.49 1.24
N PHE A 476 -4.52 24.59 2.19
CA PHE A 476 -5.06 23.24 2.14
C PHE A 476 -5.90 22.92 3.39
N ARG A 477 -6.81 23.82 3.75
CA ARG A 477 -7.89 23.47 4.68
C ARG A 477 -8.85 22.52 3.95
N LEU A 478 -8.60 21.23 4.03
CA LEU A 478 -9.52 20.15 3.62
C LEU A 478 -10.81 20.10 4.48
N GLU A 479 -11.06 21.11 5.31
CA GLU A 479 -12.28 21.20 6.13
C GLU A 479 -13.52 21.67 5.34
N SER A 480 -13.37 22.11 4.08
CA SER A 480 -14.47 22.71 3.33
C SER A 480 -14.91 21.98 2.06
N VAL A 481 -14.50 20.73 1.85
CA VAL A 481 -14.95 19.97 0.67
C VAL A 481 -15.98 18.91 1.06
N CYS A 482 -17.03 19.25 1.77
CA CYS A 482 -18.36 18.63 1.78
C CYS A 482 -19.14 19.06 3.02
N VAL A 483 -19.69 20.27 2.99
CA VAL A 483 -20.92 20.58 3.73
C VAL A 483 -22.00 20.64 2.67
N ILE A 484 -22.79 19.59 2.56
CA ILE A 484 -24.08 19.64 1.86
C ILE A 484 -25.03 20.39 2.80
N PRO A 485 -25.50 21.59 2.45
CA PRO A 485 -26.55 22.24 3.23
C PRO A 485 -27.87 21.50 3.02
N PRO A 486 -28.72 21.41 4.03
CA PRO A 486 -29.97 20.64 3.97
C PRO A 486 -31.10 21.32 3.19
N LYS A 487 -30.85 21.94 2.05
CA LYS A 487 -31.92 22.37 1.09
C LYS A 487 -31.26 22.67 -0.27
N GLY A 488 -31.77 21.99 -1.28
CA GLY A 488 -31.39 21.93 -2.67
C GLY A 488 -30.85 23.21 -3.32
N GLY A 489 -29.71 23.10 -3.89
CA GLY A 489 -29.07 24.08 -4.75
C GLY A 489 -27.62 23.69 -5.00
N ILE A 490 -27.36 23.18 -6.19
CA ILE A 490 -25.99 22.94 -6.67
C ILE A 490 -25.42 24.31 -7.01
N ILE A 491 -24.45 24.79 -6.22
CA ILE A 491 -23.59 25.92 -6.60
C ILE A 491 -22.19 25.36 -6.83
N MET A 492 -21.89 25.17 -8.10
CA MET A 492 -20.57 24.96 -8.64
C MET A 492 -19.94 26.33 -8.94
N GLU A 493 -19.47 27.02 -7.91
CA GLU A 493 -18.80 28.29 -8.08
C GLU A 493 -17.79 28.52 -6.94
N TYR A 494 -16.63 27.89 -7.00
CA TYR A 494 -15.43 28.28 -6.21
C TYR A 494 -14.23 27.40 -6.60
N LEU A 495 -13.83 27.47 -7.86
CA LEU A 495 -12.59 26.78 -8.28
C LEU A 495 -11.52 27.71 -8.84
N PHE A 496 -11.79 29.00 -9.03
CA PHE A 496 -10.76 29.97 -9.44
C PHE A 496 -11.12 31.38 -8.95
N LYS A 497 -10.62 31.79 -7.78
CA LYS A 497 -10.42 33.20 -7.47
C LYS A 497 -8.98 33.40 -7.03
N SER A 498 -8.21 34.07 -7.89
CA SER A 498 -6.94 34.67 -7.55
C SER A 498 -7.14 35.78 -6.52
N PRO A 499 -6.23 35.99 -5.55
CA PRO A 499 -6.30 37.14 -4.68
C PRO A 499 -5.91 38.39 -5.49
N GLN A 500 -6.87 39.25 -5.77
CA GLN A 500 -6.56 40.62 -6.16
C GLN A 500 -6.22 41.45 -4.93
N GLU A 501 -5.21 42.26 -5.11
CA GLU A 501 -4.62 43.27 -4.22
C GLU A 501 -5.68 44.15 -3.56
N GLU A 502 -5.78 44.13 -2.24
CA GLU A 502 -6.31 45.25 -1.46
C GLU A 502 -5.14 46.18 -1.11
N ARG A 503 -4.94 47.18 -1.95
CA ARG A 503 -4.20 48.41 -1.59
C ARG A 503 -5.15 49.28 -0.79
N THR A 504 -4.98 49.37 0.52
CA THR A 504 -5.56 50.44 1.31
C THR A 504 -4.51 51.51 1.54
N ASN A 505 -4.76 52.67 0.96
CA ASN A 505 -4.05 53.92 1.25
C ASN A 505 -4.28 54.35 2.70
N PRO A 506 -3.27 54.93 3.38
CA PRO A 506 -3.48 55.58 4.67
C PRO A 506 -4.03 56.99 4.49
N PRO A 507 -4.91 57.50 5.37
CA PRO A 507 -5.35 58.88 5.34
C PRO A 507 -4.30 59.83 5.95
N LEU A 508 -4.11 60.93 5.26
CA LEU A 508 -3.36 62.12 5.68
C LEU A 508 -4.12 62.89 6.77
N GLY A 509 -3.39 63.38 7.74
CA GLY A 509 -3.65 64.71 8.28
C GLY A 509 -4.08 64.78 9.74
N GLY A 510 -3.29 65.50 10.53
CA GLY A 510 -3.71 66.11 11.78
C GLY A 510 -2.59 66.38 12.77
N MET A 511 -2.04 67.58 12.69
CA MET A 511 -1.10 68.21 13.63
C MET A 511 -1.63 68.28 15.07
N GLY A 512 -0.73 68.21 16.03
CA GLY A 512 -0.92 69.02 17.24
C GLY A 512 -0.38 68.43 18.53
N GLY A 513 0.74 68.96 19.03
CA GLY A 513 0.85 69.39 20.43
C GLY A 513 1.60 68.49 21.42
N ARG A 514 2.86 68.79 21.58
CA ARG A 514 3.58 69.15 22.84
C ARG A 514 3.45 68.26 24.11
N ASN A 515 4.62 67.98 24.61
CA ASN A 515 5.12 68.04 25.98
C ASN A 515 5.09 66.83 26.87
N SER A 516 6.28 66.37 27.15
CA SER A 516 7.06 66.48 28.41
C SER A 516 6.98 65.29 29.37
N ALA A 517 8.18 64.93 29.72
CA ALA A 517 8.69 64.58 31.06
C ALA A 517 8.50 63.14 31.54
N LEU A 518 9.57 62.36 31.57
CA LEU A 518 10.45 62.16 32.73
C LEU A 518 9.96 61.14 33.79
N MET A 519 10.91 60.34 34.15
CA MET A 519 11.11 59.59 35.42
C MET A 519 10.49 58.19 35.47
N ASP A 520 11.29 57.20 35.46
CA ASP A 520 12.27 56.67 36.44
C ASP A 520 11.70 55.64 37.42
N PHE A 521 12.48 54.61 37.63
CA PHE A 521 12.68 53.73 38.78
C PHE A 521 11.84 52.42 38.94
N LYS A 522 12.64 51.36 38.76
CA LYS A 522 12.87 50.22 39.71
C LYS A 522 11.66 49.50 40.32
N ASN A 523 11.50 48.27 40.09
CA ASN A 523 12.09 47.11 40.84
C ASN A 523 11.92 45.83 40.01
#